data_84294d283b0de7b79c6af81b3e02d9b7
#
_entry.id   84294d283b0de7b79c6af81b3e02d9b7
#
_cell.length_a   1.000
_cell.length_b   1.000
_cell.length_c   1.000
_cell.angle_alpha   90.00
_cell.angle_beta   90.00
_cell.angle_gamma   90.00
#
_symmetry.space_group_name_H-M   'P 1'
#
loop_
_entity.id
_entity.type
_entity.pdbx_description
1 polymer ?
#
loop_
_entity_poly.entity_id
_entity_poly.type
_entity_poly.pdbx_seq_one_letter_code
_entity_poly.pdbx_strand_id
1 'polypeptide(L)'
;MSTPTAPSGAEIELVDVVKRYPGQKKPAVDALSLHIPAGEIVMFVGPSGCGKTTSLKMINRLIEPTSGTIKINGEDVRSKDVDNLRRHVGYVIQGGSLFPHMSVADNIGIVPGLLKWDKSRTSERVDELLELVGLDPAKYRDRYPRELSGGQQQRVGVARGLAADPPVILMDEPFGAVDPITRQRLQDELLSIQDELHKTIVCVTHDIDEAVKLGDRILILKEGAEIAQYDTPEAILAAPANDFVEDFVGAGSTLKQLSLSRVSDVELVETTTARVGESCREVVARAKANNDRSVVILDARNRPCEWLWLRELDGRGTVPEYSHEDFVTLDRRATLNDALDTMLSSSHGAAVVTGRRDEYVGVVNFTAVTSFIQATEEQHADAGEPA
;
A
#
# COMPACT_ATOMS: atom_id res chain seq x y z
N MET A 1 6.82 25.15 8.13
CA MET A 1 7.65 24.21 7.34
C MET A 1 8.33 23.31 8.35
N SER A 2 7.79 22.12 8.58
CA SER A 2 8.43 21.12 9.45
C SER A 2 9.63 20.56 8.70
N THR A 3 10.80 20.58 9.31
CA THR A 3 11.99 19.88 8.82
C THR A 3 11.63 18.40 8.64
N PRO A 4 11.94 17.75 7.50
CA PRO A 4 11.72 16.33 7.38
C PRO A 4 12.54 15.63 8.47
N THR A 5 11.86 14.94 9.37
CA THR A 5 12.48 14.07 10.36
C THR A 5 13.26 13.01 9.59
N ALA A 6 14.53 12.81 9.91
CA ALA A 6 15.33 11.74 9.30
C ALA A 6 14.59 10.40 9.49
N PRO A 7 14.57 9.52 8.48
CA PRO A 7 13.88 8.24 8.59
C PRO A 7 14.42 7.47 9.81
N SER A 8 13.52 6.94 10.64
CA SER A 8 13.89 6.10 11.78
C SER A 8 14.29 4.68 11.35
N GLY A 9 14.17 4.39 10.04
CA GLY A 9 14.58 3.16 9.38
C GLY A 9 16.10 3.10 9.15
N ALA A 10 16.58 1.91 8.82
CA ALA A 10 17.99 1.64 8.50
C ALA A 10 18.10 1.10 7.07
N GLU A 11 19.07 1.59 6.29
CA GLU A 11 19.38 1.02 4.98
C GLU A 11 19.90 -0.41 5.09
N ILE A 12 19.64 -1.21 4.07
CA ILE A 12 20.18 -2.58 3.98
C ILE A 12 20.91 -2.73 2.65
N GLU A 13 22.12 -3.23 2.69
CA GLU A 13 22.95 -3.49 1.53
C GLU A 13 23.32 -4.97 1.46
N LEU A 14 23.02 -5.63 0.34
CA LEU A 14 23.49 -6.96 -0.01
C LEU A 14 24.55 -6.82 -1.11
N VAL A 15 25.70 -7.43 -0.95
CA VAL A 15 26.81 -7.36 -1.93
C VAL A 15 27.26 -8.78 -2.27
N ASP A 16 26.99 -9.20 -3.50
CA ASP A 16 27.35 -10.51 -4.08
C ASP A 16 27.00 -11.70 -3.16
N VAL A 17 25.81 -11.63 -2.57
CA VAL A 17 25.35 -12.61 -1.58
C VAL A 17 24.99 -13.92 -2.27
N VAL A 18 25.64 -15.00 -1.83
CA VAL A 18 25.40 -16.36 -2.34
C VAL A 18 24.91 -17.25 -1.20
N LYS A 19 23.90 -18.08 -1.49
CA LYS A 19 23.51 -19.18 -0.61
C LYS A 19 23.40 -20.49 -1.39
N ARG A 20 24.25 -21.42 -1.03
CA ARG A 20 24.25 -22.81 -1.54
C ARG A 20 23.94 -23.77 -0.41
N TYR A 21 22.94 -24.60 -0.56
CA TYR A 21 22.63 -25.67 0.38
C TYR A 21 23.36 -26.95 0.01
N PRO A 22 23.79 -27.75 0.98
CA PRO A 22 24.44 -29.06 0.71
C PRO A 22 23.54 -29.94 -0.18
N GLY A 23 24.15 -30.57 -1.19
CA GLY A 23 23.43 -31.47 -2.12
C GLY A 23 22.64 -30.78 -3.24
N GLN A 24 22.54 -29.46 -3.27
CA GLN A 24 21.94 -28.76 -4.39
C GLN A 24 22.96 -28.43 -5.49
N LYS A 25 22.55 -28.63 -6.75
CA LYS A 25 23.42 -28.33 -7.92
C LYS A 25 23.54 -26.82 -8.15
N LYS A 26 22.43 -26.09 -7.98
CA LYS A 26 22.38 -24.64 -8.14
C LYS A 26 22.28 -23.95 -6.77
N PRO A 27 22.81 -22.75 -6.60
CA PRO A 27 22.59 -21.96 -5.39
C PRO A 27 21.10 -21.54 -5.28
N ALA A 28 20.61 -21.44 -4.06
CA ALA A 28 19.28 -20.90 -3.79
C ALA A 28 19.23 -19.37 -3.94
N VAL A 29 20.39 -18.71 -3.76
CA VAL A 29 20.64 -17.29 -4.03
C VAL A 29 22.01 -17.22 -4.70
N ASP A 30 22.11 -16.61 -5.87
CA ASP A 30 23.32 -16.53 -6.69
C ASP A 30 23.73 -15.07 -6.94
N ALA A 31 24.77 -14.63 -6.23
CA ALA A 31 25.37 -13.30 -6.34
C ALA A 31 24.36 -12.12 -6.26
N LEU A 32 23.41 -12.21 -5.33
CA LEU A 32 22.42 -11.14 -5.14
C LEU A 32 23.09 -9.87 -4.61
N SER A 33 23.03 -8.78 -5.39
CA SER A 33 23.45 -7.44 -4.98
C SER A 33 22.25 -6.51 -5.03
N LEU A 34 21.92 -5.87 -3.89
CA LEU A 34 20.70 -5.07 -3.72
C LEU A 34 20.94 -4.00 -2.66
N HIS A 35 20.47 -2.79 -2.92
CA HIS A 35 20.36 -1.71 -1.94
C HIS A 35 18.90 -1.44 -1.61
N ILE A 36 18.55 -1.46 -0.33
CA ILE A 36 17.23 -1.15 0.22
C ILE A 36 17.36 0.16 0.98
N PRO A 37 16.70 1.25 0.51
CA PRO A 37 16.76 2.54 1.17
C PRO A 37 16.15 2.53 2.58
N ALA A 38 16.63 3.41 3.44
CA ALA A 38 16.08 3.58 4.77
C ALA A 38 14.67 4.19 4.71
N GLY A 39 13.74 3.62 5.47
CA GLY A 39 12.38 4.13 5.60
C GLY A 39 11.42 3.70 4.50
N GLU A 40 11.84 2.84 3.57
CA GLU A 40 10.98 2.32 2.50
C GLU A 40 10.43 0.91 2.81
N ILE A 41 9.28 0.61 2.25
CA ILE A 41 8.74 -0.75 2.13
C ILE A 41 9.24 -1.36 0.83
N VAL A 42 10.04 -2.41 0.89
CA VAL A 42 10.50 -3.13 -0.28
C VAL A 42 9.87 -4.52 -0.33
N MET A 43 9.11 -4.76 -1.38
CA MET A 43 8.37 -5.99 -1.62
C MET A 43 9.19 -6.97 -2.45
N PHE A 44 9.51 -8.14 -1.93
CA PHE A 44 10.19 -9.22 -2.66
C PHE A 44 9.13 -10.15 -3.25
N VAL A 45 9.04 -10.21 -4.57
CA VAL A 45 8.08 -11.04 -5.30
C VAL A 45 8.79 -11.98 -6.28
N GLY A 46 8.09 -13.00 -6.74
CA GLY A 46 8.60 -13.96 -7.70
C GLY A 46 8.05 -15.37 -7.46
N PRO A 47 8.33 -16.32 -8.35
CA PRO A 47 7.82 -17.69 -8.25
C PRO A 47 8.30 -18.41 -6.97
N SER A 48 7.58 -19.47 -6.63
CA SER A 48 7.93 -20.30 -5.46
C SER A 48 9.33 -20.89 -5.63
N GLY A 49 10.15 -20.83 -4.59
CA GLY A 49 11.52 -21.36 -4.61
C GLY A 49 12.58 -20.46 -5.24
N CYS A 50 12.25 -19.26 -5.73
CA CYS A 50 13.22 -18.36 -6.37
C CYS A 50 14.27 -17.76 -5.41
N GLY A 51 14.11 -17.89 -4.08
CA GLY A 51 15.10 -17.41 -3.11
C GLY A 51 14.65 -16.30 -2.18
N LYS A 52 13.43 -15.76 -2.30
CA LYS A 52 12.88 -14.64 -1.48
C LYS A 52 13.06 -14.84 0.03
N THR A 53 12.43 -15.88 0.57
CA THR A 53 12.51 -16.21 2.00
C THR A 53 13.94 -16.54 2.44
N THR A 54 14.76 -17.13 1.57
CA THR A 54 16.18 -17.37 1.87
C THR A 54 16.92 -16.05 2.01
N SER A 55 16.73 -15.11 1.09
CA SER A 55 17.33 -13.77 1.15
C SER A 55 16.89 -13.01 2.40
N LEU A 56 15.58 -13.02 2.70
CA LEU A 56 15.04 -12.42 3.92
C LEU A 56 15.69 -12.99 5.19
N LYS A 57 15.80 -14.33 5.29
CA LYS A 57 16.40 -15.02 6.43
C LYS A 57 17.91 -14.77 6.59
N MET A 58 18.60 -14.44 5.51
CA MET A 58 20.02 -14.08 5.57
C MET A 58 20.23 -12.67 6.17
N ILE A 59 19.33 -11.72 5.92
CA ILE A 59 19.41 -10.37 6.52
C ILE A 59 19.38 -10.45 8.05
N ASN A 60 18.55 -11.32 8.61
CA ASN A 60 18.45 -11.55 10.06
C ASN A 60 19.38 -12.67 10.58
N ARG A 61 20.32 -13.14 9.76
CA ARG A 61 21.25 -14.25 10.10
C ARG A 61 20.54 -15.48 10.67
N LEU A 62 19.28 -15.74 10.31
CA LEU A 62 18.64 -17.04 10.54
C LEU A 62 19.27 -18.12 9.65
N ILE A 63 19.80 -17.71 8.51
CA ILE A 63 20.58 -18.51 7.58
C ILE A 63 21.87 -17.72 7.29
N GLU A 64 23.03 -18.34 7.44
CA GLU A 64 24.30 -17.71 7.07
C GLU A 64 24.50 -17.78 5.56
N PRO A 65 24.92 -16.70 4.89
CA PRO A 65 25.32 -16.74 3.49
C PRO A 65 26.56 -17.62 3.30
N THR A 66 26.67 -18.22 2.12
CA THR A 66 27.87 -19.00 1.73
C THR A 66 29.04 -18.06 1.41
N SER A 67 28.75 -16.95 0.74
CA SER A 67 29.68 -15.84 0.45
C SER A 67 28.91 -14.54 0.28
N GLY A 68 29.63 -13.44 0.06
CA GLY A 68 29.08 -12.11 -0.01
C GLY A 68 28.94 -11.46 1.36
N THR A 69 28.38 -10.24 1.38
CA THR A 69 28.27 -9.42 2.59
C THR A 69 26.88 -8.80 2.67
N ILE A 70 26.33 -8.76 3.89
CA ILE A 70 25.06 -8.06 4.17
C ILE A 70 25.36 -6.99 5.22
N LYS A 71 24.94 -5.75 4.97
CA LYS A 71 25.12 -4.63 5.89
C LYS A 71 23.78 -4.01 6.26
N ILE A 72 23.68 -3.53 7.48
CA ILE A 72 22.58 -2.68 7.98
C ILE A 72 23.22 -1.41 8.52
N ASN A 73 22.83 -0.24 7.99
CA ASN A 73 23.47 1.05 8.26
C ASN A 73 24.99 1.01 8.08
N GLY A 74 25.46 0.42 6.97
CA GLY A 74 26.88 0.29 6.64
C GLY A 74 27.66 -0.74 7.46
N GLU A 75 27.09 -1.33 8.52
CA GLU A 75 27.76 -2.34 9.36
C GLU A 75 27.46 -3.77 8.90
N ASP A 76 28.49 -4.58 8.67
CA ASP A 76 28.32 -6.01 8.33
C ASP A 76 27.59 -6.74 9.47
N VAL A 77 26.48 -7.40 9.15
CA VAL A 77 25.67 -8.14 10.13
C VAL A 77 26.48 -9.25 10.84
N ARG A 78 27.53 -9.77 10.22
CA ARG A 78 28.43 -10.80 10.82
C ARG A 78 29.37 -10.24 11.88
N SER A 79 29.62 -8.93 11.89
CA SER A 79 30.44 -8.27 12.92
C SER A 79 29.70 -8.14 14.24
N LYS A 80 28.36 -8.25 14.24
CA LYS A 80 27.52 -8.12 15.42
C LYS A 80 27.30 -9.47 16.11
N ASP A 81 27.13 -9.43 17.42
CA ASP A 81 26.53 -10.56 18.14
C ASP A 81 25.17 -10.90 17.57
N VAL A 82 24.93 -12.18 17.28
CA VAL A 82 23.74 -12.63 16.56
C VAL A 82 22.44 -12.38 17.35
N ASP A 83 22.49 -12.52 18.68
CA ASP A 83 21.33 -12.28 19.52
C ASP A 83 21.03 -10.78 19.62
N ASN A 84 22.06 -9.95 19.67
CA ASN A 84 21.92 -8.51 19.64
C ASN A 84 21.35 -8.03 18.31
N LEU A 85 21.83 -8.53 17.17
CA LEU A 85 21.28 -8.23 15.84
C LEU A 85 19.78 -8.56 15.80
N ARG A 86 19.38 -9.78 16.19
CA ARG A 86 17.99 -10.25 16.12
C ARG A 86 17.03 -9.50 17.04
N ARG A 87 17.52 -8.95 18.15
CA ARG A 87 16.70 -8.10 19.03
C ARG A 87 16.41 -6.73 18.44
N HIS A 88 17.22 -6.27 17.48
CA HIS A 88 17.07 -4.97 16.82
C HIS A 88 16.51 -5.06 15.39
N VAL A 89 16.13 -6.27 14.96
CA VAL A 89 15.42 -6.50 13.69
C VAL A 89 14.08 -7.16 14.01
N GLY A 90 12.99 -6.50 13.68
CA GLY A 90 11.66 -7.08 13.77
C GLY A 90 11.50 -8.23 12.80
N TYR A 91 10.89 -9.34 13.21
CA TYR A 91 10.66 -10.47 12.32
C TYR A 91 9.23 -10.98 12.47
N VAL A 92 8.46 -10.88 11.38
CA VAL A 92 7.09 -11.38 11.28
C VAL A 92 7.10 -12.65 10.45
N ILE A 93 6.74 -13.77 11.08
CA ILE A 93 6.75 -15.11 10.47
C ILE A 93 5.36 -15.43 9.93
N GLN A 94 5.29 -16.12 8.82
CA GLN A 94 4.06 -16.65 8.24
C GLN A 94 3.20 -17.38 9.29
N GLY A 95 1.89 -17.08 9.32
CA GLY A 95 0.97 -17.69 10.27
C GLY A 95 1.07 -17.20 11.72
N GLY A 96 1.73 -16.08 11.97
CA GLY A 96 1.86 -15.44 13.29
C GLY A 96 2.82 -16.15 14.27
N SER A 97 2.98 -17.46 14.20
CA SER A 97 3.90 -18.29 15.01
C SER A 97 4.06 -17.82 16.46
N LEU A 98 2.95 -17.59 17.16
CA LEU A 98 2.93 -17.17 18.55
C LEU A 98 3.32 -18.33 19.49
N PHE A 99 3.92 -17.99 20.62
CA PHE A 99 4.18 -18.98 21.68
C PHE A 99 2.87 -19.38 22.34
N PRO A 100 2.42 -20.66 22.19
CA PRO A 100 1.05 -21.06 22.56
C PRO A 100 0.80 -21.07 24.06
N HIS A 101 1.85 -21.11 24.88
CA HIS A 101 1.80 -21.12 26.35
C HIS A 101 1.95 -19.72 26.97
N MET A 102 2.09 -18.68 26.15
CA MET A 102 2.19 -17.29 26.58
C MET A 102 0.93 -16.52 26.20
N SER A 103 0.55 -15.55 27.01
CA SER A 103 -0.53 -14.63 26.68
C SER A 103 -0.17 -13.76 25.47
N VAL A 104 -1.13 -13.02 24.93
CA VAL A 104 -0.92 -12.03 23.88
C VAL A 104 0.07 -10.96 24.36
N ALA A 105 -0.12 -10.42 25.55
CA ALA A 105 0.78 -9.44 26.14
C ALA A 105 2.20 -9.98 26.31
N ASP A 106 2.34 -11.21 26.79
CA ASP A 106 3.65 -11.85 26.93
C ASP A 106 4.34 -12.09 25.58
N ASN A 107 3.57 -12.50 24.54
CA ASN A 107 4.10 -12.68 23.20
C ASN A 107 4.64 -11.35 22.63
N ILE A 108 3.91 -10.24 22.76
CA ILE A 108 4.34 -8.93 22.30
C ILE A 108 5.54 -8.45 23.15
N GLY A 109 5.51 -8.63 24.47
CA GLY A 109 6.52 -8.16 25.40
C GLY A 109 7.84 -8.93 25.42
N ILE A 110 7.98 -10.02 24.63
CA ILE A 110 9.20 -10.88 24.64
C ILE A 110 10.46 -10.05 24.36
N VAL A 111 10.51 -9.35 23.22
CA VAL A 111 11.72 -8.64 22.79
C VAL A 111 12.03 -7.45 23.70
N PRO A 112 11.07 -6.59 24.09
CA PRO A 112 11.27 -5.61 25.15
C PRO A 112 11.84 -6.20 26.44
N GLY A 113 11.32 -7.35 26.88
CA GLY A 113 11.83 -8.06 28.06
C GLY A 113 13.29 -8.51 27.90
N LEU A 114 13.67 -9.04 26.72
CA LEU A 114 15.06 -9.41 26.42
C LEU A 114 15.99 -8.19 26.34
N LEU A 115 15.48 -7.01 25.99
CA LEU A 115 16.16 -5.73 26.01
C LEU A 115 16.17 -5.08 27.40
N LYS A 116 15.58 -5.74 28.40
CA LYS A 116 15.50 -5.29 29.79
C LYS A 116 14.75 -3.95 29.98
N TRP A 117 13.73 -3.73 29.17
CA TRP A 117 12.83 -2.61 29.40
C TRP A 117 12.11 -2.79 30.74
N ASP A 118 11.79 -1.68 31.40
CA ASP A 118 10.99 -1.76 32.62
C ASP A 118 9.57 -2.27 32.31
N LYS A 119 8.91 -2.81 33.34
CA LYS A 119 7.59 -3.45 33.19
C LYS A 119 6.49 -2.46 32.80
N SER A 120 6.54 -1.22 33.30
CA SER A 120 5.55 -0.18 32.98
C SER A 120 5.64 0.16 31.50
N ARG A 121 6.82 0.51 31.02
CA ARG A 121 7.09 0.81 29.60
C ARG A 121 6.67 -0.33 28.69
N THR A 122 7.00 -1.58 29.07
CA THR A 122 6.62 -2.76 28.28
C THR A 122 5.10 -2.92 28.24
N SER A 123 4.40 -2.73 29.36
CA SER A 123 2.94 -2.81 29.44
C SER A 123 2.26 -1.74 28.59
N GLU A 124 2.70 -0.50 28.68
CA GLU A 124 2.19 0.61 27.88
C GLU A 124 2.39 0.37 26.38
N ARG A 125 3.60 -0.12 26.00
CA ARG A 125 3.90 -0.46 24.60
C ARG A 125 3.05 -1.61 24.06
N VAL A 126 2.75 -2.61 24.88
CA VAL A 126 1.85 -3.71 24.52
C VAL A 126 0.45 -3.20 24.22
N ASP A 127 -0.09 -2.33 25.07
CA ASP A 127 -1.43 -1.78 24.90
C ASP A 127 -1.49 -0.86 23.65
N GLU A 128 -0.51 0.01 23.45
CA GLU A 128 -0.36 0.84 22.26
C GLU A 128 -0.35 -0.01 20.97
N LEU A 129 0.44 -1.09 20.94
CA LEU A 129 0.54 -1.95 19.76
C LEU A 129 -0.71 -2.79 19.53
N LEU A 130 -1.43 -3.17 20.57
CA LEU A 130 -2.72 -3.84 20.43
C LEU A 130 -3.75 -2.91 19.80
N GLU A 131 -3.83 -1.67 20.26
CA GLU A 131 -4.69 -0.64 19.63
C GLU A 131 -4.31 -0.42 18.18
N LEU A 132 -3.01 -0.28 17.89
CA LEU A 132 -2.46 -0.08 16.56
C LEU A 132 -2.88 -1.18 15.58
N VAL A 133 -2.90 -2.45 16.02
CA VAL A 133 -3.33 -3.57 15.17
C VAL A 133 -4.85 -3.87 15.27
N GLY A 134 -5.65 -2.93 15.80
CA GLY A 134 -7.10 -3.04 15.89
C GLY A 134 -7.59 -4.13 16.84
N LEU A 135 -6.85 -4.41 17.92
CA LEU A 135 -7.22 -5.35 18.96
C LEU A 135 -7.38 -4.60 20.30
N ASP A 136 -8.61 -4.55 20.85
CA ASP A 136 -8.91 -3.93 22.13
C ASP A 136 -8.05 -4.55 23.27
N PRO A 137 -7.11 -3.79 23.90
CA PRO A 137 -6.25 -4.32 24.95
C PRO A 137 -7.03 -4.96 26.09
N ALA A 138 -8.14 -4.35 26.51
CA ALA A 138 -8.97 -4.86 27.61
C ALA A 138 -9.55 -6.25 27.34
N LYS A 139 -9.68 -6.63 26.07
CA LYS A 139 -10.26 -7.94 25.66
C LYS A 139 -9.21 -8.95 25.28
N TYR A 140 -8.07 -8.52 24.72
CA TYR A 140 -7.15 -9.43 24.03
C TYR A 140 -5.82 -9.64 24.74
N ARG A 141 -5.34 -8.71 25.59
CA ARG A 141 -4.00 -8.78 26.17
C ARG A 141 -3.72 -10.07 26.96
N ASP A 142 -4.73 -10.56 27.71
CA ASP A 142 -4.60 -11.72 28.59
C ASP A 142 -5.03 -13.04 27.94
N ARG A 143 -5.49 -13.00 26.67
CA ARG A 143 -5.85 -14.20 25.90
C ARG A 143 -4.62 -14.98 25.47
N TYR A 144 -4.84 -16.25 25.21
CA TYR A 144 -3.83 -17.13 24.63
C TYR A 144 -4.04 -17.31 23.12
N PRO A 145 -3.00 -17.67 22.35
CA PRO A 145 -3.11 -17.84 20.89
C PRO A 145 -4.27 -18.74 20.45
N ARG A 146 -4.55 -19.82 21.19
CA ARG A 146 -5.67 -20.74 20.90
C ARG A 146 -7.07 -20.09 20.97
N GLU A 147 -7.19 -18.94 21.61
CA GLU A 147 -8.44 -18.20 21.78
C GLU A 147 -8.63 -17.12 20.71
N LEU A 148 -7.68 -17.05 19.77
CA LEU A 148 -7.63 -16.08 18.68
C LEU A 148 -7.91 -16.75 17.34
N SER A 149 -8.58 -16.03 16.42
CA SER A 149 -8.64 -16.41 15.02
C SER A 149 -7.25 -16.30 14.36
N GLY A 150 -7.04 -16.95 13.20
CA GLY A 150 -5.78 -16.88 12.46
C GLY A 150 -5.37 -15.42 12.14
N GLY A 151 -6.31 -14.58 11.70
CA GLY A 151 -6.06 -13.15 11.45
C GLY A 151 -5.70 -12.38 12.72
N GLN A 152 -6.31 -12.68 13.88
CA GLN A 152 -5.92 -12.06 15.15
C GLN A 152 -4.53 -12.49 15.60
N GLN A 153 -4.18 -13.77 15.42
CA GLN A 153 -2.81 -14.25 15.70
C GLN A 153 -1.78 -13.54 14.82
N GLN A 154 -2.10 -13.31 13.55
CA GLN A 154 -1.24 -12.59 12.63
C GLN A 154 -1.02 -11.14 13.07
N ARG A 155 -2.07 -10.43 13.49
CA ARG A 155 -1.97 -9.07 14.04
C ARG A 155 -1.09 -9.02 15.29
N VAL A 156 -1.24 -9.95 16.20
CA VAL A 156 -0.35 -10.08 17.36
C VAL A 156 1.10 -10.36 16.92
N GLY A 157 1.30 -11.15 15.86
CA GLY A 157 2.60 -11.39 15.26
C GLY A 157 3.26 -10.12 14.71
N VAL A 158 2.49 -9.26 14.05
CA VAL A 158 2.93 -7.92 13.59
C VAL A 158 3.27 -7.03 14.79
N ALA A 159 2.39 -6.92 15.78
CA ALA A 159 2.62 -6.16 17.01
C ALA A 159 3.91 -6.62 17.72
N ARG A 160 4.15 -7.93 17.81
CA ARG A 160 5.39 -8.50 18.38
C ARG A 160 6.63 -8.06 17.59
N GLY A 161 6.54 -8.04 16.25
CA GLY A 161 7.63 -7.59 15.38
C GLY A 161 8.00 -6.12 15.60
N LEU A 162 7.02 -5.29 15.96
CA LEU A 162 7.15 -3.85 16.21
C LEU A 162 7.52 -3.50 17.68
N ALA A 163 7.44 -4.46 18.60
CA ALA A 163 7.43 -4.20 20.04
C ALA A 163 8.68 -3.48 20.55
N ALA A 164 9.84 -3.83 20.03
CA ALA A 164 11.13 -3.24 20.42
C ALA A 164 11.49 -1.96 19.65
N ASP A 165 10.56 -1.43 18.84
CA ASP A 165 10.78 -0.28 17.95
C ASP A 165 12.01 -0.45 17.03
N PRO A 166 12.11 -1.56 16.28
CA PRO A 166 13.28 -1.85 15.46
C PRO A 166 13.36 -0.91 14.25
N PRO A 167 14.57 -0.56 13.77
CA PRO A 167 14.76 0.23 12.56
C PRO A 167 14.46 -0.57 11.26
N VAL A 168 14.54 -1.90 11.34
CA VAL A 168 14.28 -2.83 10.22
C VAL A 168 13.24 -3.85 10.63
N ILE A 169 12.26 -4.10 9.76
CA ILE A 169 11.23 -5.12 9.94
C ILE A 169 11.25 -6.04 8.73
N LEU A 170 11.35 -7.33 8.97
CA LEU A 170 11.33 -8.38 7.95
C LEU A 170 10.02 -9.16 8.08
N MET A 171 9.31 -9.34 6.98
CA MET A 171 8.00 -10.02 6.94
C MET A 171 8.01 -11.15 5.90
N ASP A 172 7.71 -12.36 6.32
CA ASP A 172 7.64 -13.53 5.45
C ASP A 172 6.17 -13.93 5.26
N GLU A 173 5.58 -13.59 4.11
CA GLU A 173 4.17 -13.80 3.75
C GLU A 173 3.17 -13.37 4.86
N PRO A 174 3.22 -12.10 5.31
CA PRO A 174 2.48 -11.67 6.49
C PRO A 174 0.96 -11.75 6.36
N PHE A 175 0.41 -11.81 5.13
CA PHE A 175 -1.03 -11.80 4.88
C PHE A 175 -1.56 -13.11 4.27
N GLY A 176 -0.70 -14.11 4.02
CA GLY A 176 -1.05 -15.34 3.30
C GLY A 176 -2.13 -16.21 3.96
N ALA A 177 -2.29 -16.15 5.28
CA ALA A 177 -3.25 -16.95 6.03
C ALA A 177 -4.51 -16.17 6.47
N VAL A 178 -4.77 -15.01 5.88
CA VAL A 178 -5.85 -14.09 6.29
C VAL A 178 -6.92 -14.01 5.21
N ASP A 179 -8.19 -13.94 5.61
CA ASP A 179 -9.30 -13.73 4.67
C ASP A 179 -9.20 -12.37 3.96
N PRO A 180 -9.80 -12.19 2.76
CA PRO A 180 -9.61 -11.01 1.93
C PRO A 180 -9.96 -9.68 2.62
N ILE A 181 -11.07 -9.64 3.39
CA ILE A 181 -11.53 -8.41 4.05
C ILE A 181 -10.55 -8.02 5.17
N THR A 182 -10.16 -8.98 5.99
CA THR A 182 -9.19 -8.75 7.06
C THR A 182 -7.81 -8.42 6.51
N ARG A 183 -7.40 -9.05 5.39
CA ARG A 183 -6.15 -8.77 4.69
C ARG A 183 -6.07 -7.31 4.26
N GLN A 184 -7.10 -6.81 3.60
CA GLN A 184 -7.15 -5.41 3.15
C GLN A 184 -6.99 -4.43 4.31
N ARG A 185 -7.71 -4.65 5.42
CA ARG A 185 -7.58 -3.82 6.63
C ARG A 185 -6.18 -3.86 7.23
N LEU A 186 -5.54 -5.03 7.30
CA LEU A 186 -4.18 -5.15 7.82
C LEU A 186 -3.15 -4.47 6.93
N GLN A 187 -3.35 -4.49 5.62
CA GLN A 187 -2.51 -3.75 4.68
C GLN A 187 -2.65 -2.24 4.88
N ASP A 188 -3.88 -1.75 5.03
CA ASP A 188 -4.14 -0.32 5.28
C ASP A 188 -3.57 0.12 6.64
N GLU A 189 -3.68 -0.73 7.67
CA GLU A 189 -3.06 -0.51 8.98
C GLU A 189 -1.52 -0.47 8.88
N LEU A 190 -0.90 -1.36 8.09
CA LEU A 190 0.55 -1.36 7.88
C LEU A 190 1.04 -0.08 7.19
N LEU A 191 0.32 0.41 6.17
CA LEU A 191 0.64 1.68 5.51
C LEU A 191 0.52 2.85 6.49
N SER A 192 -0.55 2.90 7.30
CA SER A 192 -0.72 3.94 8.32
C SER A 192 0.43 3.93 9.35
N ILE A 193 0.86 2.75 9.80
CA ILE A 193 2.01 2.58 10.69
C ILE A 193 3.29 3.10 10.04
N GLN A 194 3.51 2.77 8.77
CA GLN A 194 4.70 3.19 8.02
C GLN A 194 4.77 4.70 7.85
N ASP A 195 3.62 5.34 7.57
CA ASP A 195 3.51 6.79 7.45
C ASP A 195 3.91 7.53 8.74
N GLU A 196 3.71 6.90 9.91
CA GLU A 196 4.08 7.47 11.20
C GLU A 196 5.52 7.14 11.60
N LEU A 197 5.94 5.90 11.39
CA LEU A 197 7.18 5.36 11.96
C LEU A 197 8.37 5.40 11.00
N HIS A 198 8.15 5.48 9.69
CA HIS A 198 9.20 5.49 8.65
C HIS A 198 10.26 4.40 8.84
N LYS A 199 9.84 3.15 9.13
CA LYS A 199 10.71 2.01 9.29
C LYS A 199 11.12 1.43 7.93
N THR A 200 12.28 0.78 7.86
CA THR A 200 12.62 -0.01 6.68
C THR A 200 11.94 -1.37 6.78
N ILE A 201 11.07 -1.68 5.85
CA ILE A 201 10.31 -2.93 5.83
C ILE A 201 10.69 -3.74 4.59
N VAL A 202 11.08 -5.00 4.79
CA VAL A 202 11.26 -5.95 3.69
C VAL A 202 10.17 -7.02 3.83
N CYS A 203 9.31 -7.09 2.85
CA CYS A 203 8.16 -8.00 2.86
C CYS A 203 8.26 -8.99 1.70
N VAL A 204 8.18 -10.27 1.98
CA VAL A 204 8.10 -11.34 0.97
C VAL A 204 6.64 -11.69 0.73
N THR A 205 6.24 -11.70 -0.53
CA THR A 205 4.92 -12.18 -0.95
C THR A 205 5.01 -12.91 -2.31
N HIS A 206 4.00 -13.68 -2.65
CA HIS A 206 3.81 -14.22 -3.99
C HIS A 206 2.71 -13.48 -4.79
N ASP A 207 2.09 -12.49 -4.16
CA ASP A 207 0.97 -11.72 -4.70
C ASP A 207 1.50 -10.36 -5.19
N ILE A 208 1.41 -10.13 -6.51
CA ILE A 208 1.86 -8.89 -7.13
C ILE A 208 0.93 -7.71 -6.78
N ASP A 209 -0.37 -7.95 -6.58
CA ASP A 209 -1.31 -6.90 -6.22
C ASP A 209 -1.04 -6.37 -4.81
N GLU A 210 -0.64 -7.27 -3.90
CA GLU A 210 -0.17 -6.90 -2.58
C GLU A 210 1.11 -6.06 -2.66
N ALA A 211 2.06 -6.45 -3.52
CA ALA A 211 3.31 -5.72 -3.69
C ALA A 211 3.09 -4.33 -4.30
N VAL A 212 2.20 -4.22 -5.28
CA VAL A 212 1.81 -2.94 -5.90
C VAL A 212 1.14 -2.01 -4.88
N LYS A 213 0.29 -2.56 -4.00
CA LYS A 213 -0.43 -1.76 -3.00
C LYS A 213 0.48 -1.24 -1.89
N LEU A 214 1.45 -2.05 -1.44
CA LEU A 214 2.19 -1.79 -0.21
C LEU A 214 3.60 -1.24 -0.44
N GLY A 215 4.24 -1.57 -1.56
CA GLY A 215 5.65 -1.31 -1.78
C GLY A 215 5.94 0.09 -2.26
N ASP A 216 6.93 0.75 -1.66
CA ASP A 216 7.60 1.89 -2.29
C ASP A 216 8.47 1.40 -3.45
N ARG A 217 9.03 0.16 -3.32
CA ARG A 217 9.75 -0.55 -4.38
C ARG A 217 9.36 -2.02 -4.40
N ILE A 218 9.42 -2.60 -5.60
CA ILE A 218 9.21 -4.03 -5.82
C ILE A 218 10.47 -4.64 -6.42
N LEU A 219 10.97 -5.70 -5.79
CA LEU A 219 12.03 -6.55 -6.29
C LEU A 219 11.42 -7.83 -6.87
N ILE A 220 11.46 -7.95 -8.19
CA ILE A 220 10.98 -9.16 -8.90
C ILE A 220 12.16 -10.09 -9.10
N LEU A 221 12.08 -11.31 -8.56
CA LEU A 221 13.14 -12.31 -8.57
C LEU A 221 12.77 -13.50 -9.46
N LYS A 222 13.73 -13.93 -10.28
CA LYS A 222 13.75 -15.25 -10.97
C LYS A 222 14.44 -16.32 -10.10
N GLU A 223 14.52 -17.56 -10.60
CA GLU A 223 15.21 -18.69 -9.96
C GLU A 223 16.67 -18.29 -9.58
N GLY A 224 17.08 -18.63 -8.37
CA GLY A 224 18.41 -18.29 -7.88
C GLY A 224 18.55 -16.87 -7.34
N ALA A 225 17.45 -16.19 -7.11
CA ALA A 225 17.36 -14.78 -6.71
C ALA A 225 17.99 -13.82 -7.73
N GLU A 226 17.97 -14.18 -9.03
CA GLU A 226 18.33 -13.26 -10.11
C GLU A 226 17.29 -12.12 -10.14
N ILE A 227 17.77 -10.89 -10.15
CA ILE A 227 16.92 -9.70 -10.22
C ILE A 227 16.38 -9.58 -11.66
N ALA A 228 15.07 -9.72 -11.82
CA ALA A 228 14.40 -9.47 -13.09
C ALA A 228 14.12 -7.97 -13.30
N GLN A 229 13.66 -7.31 -12.22
CA GLN A 229 13.49 -5.85 -12.13
C GLN A 229 13.44 -5.42 -10.67
N TYR A 230 13.94 -4.21 -10.38
CA TYR A 230 13.85 -3.55 -9.08
C TYR A 230 13.56 -2.08 -9.28
N ASP A 231 12.33 -1.68 -9.02
CA ASP A 231 11.86 -0.32 -9.25
C ASP A 231 10.60 0.00 -8.43
N THR A 232 10.03 1.20 -8.62
CA THR A 232 8.74 1.57 -8.07
C THR A 232 7.60 0.77 -8.73
N PRO A 233 6.46 0.58 -8.06
CA PRO A 233 5.30 -0.10 -8.65
C PRO A 233 4.86 0.52 -9.97
N GLU A 234 4.84 1.86 -10.06
CA GLU A 234 4.46 2.60 -11.26
C GLU A 234 5.38 2.29 -12.44
N ALA A 235 6.70 2.31 -12.21
CA ALA A 235 7.68 2.04 -13.24
C ALA A 235 7.59 0.59 -13.75
N ILE A 236 7.38 -0.37 -12.85
CA ILE A 236 7.23 -1.79 -13.21
C ILE A 236 5.96 -2.03 -14.02
N LEU A 237 4.85 -1.37 -13.66
CA LEU A 237 3.58 -1.51 -14.38
C LEU A 237 3.60 -0.84 -15.75
N ALA A 238 4.29 0.30 -15.86
CA ALA A 238 4.36 1.08 -17.08
C ALA A 238 5.41 0.54 -18.08
N ALA A 239 6.55 0.06 -17.58
CA ALA A 239 7.67 -0.40 -18.40
C ALA A 239 8.28 -1.70 -17.82
N PRO A 240 7.65 -2.86 -18.04
CA PRO A 240 8.24 -4.14 -17.66
C PRO A 240 9.57 -4.37 -18.37
N ALA A 241 10.64 -4.68 -17.62
CA ALA A 241 12.00 -4.79 -18.16
C ALA A 241 12.19 -5.98 -19.13
N ASN A 242 11.33 -6.97 -19.12
CA ASN A 242 11.36 -8.15 -19.99
C ASN A 242 10.04 -8.93 -19.92
N ASP A 243 9.85 -9.88 -20.87
CA ASP A 243 8.66 -10.72 -20.97
C ASP A 243 8.30 -11.45 -19.67
N PHE A 244 9.32 -11.87 -18.89
CA PHE A 244 9.07 -12.53 -17.61
C PHE A 244 8.39 -11.59 -16.60
N VAL A 245 8.79 -10.33 -16.55
CA VAL A 245 8.18 -9.32 -15.67
C VAL A 245 6.77 -9.01 -16.17
N GLU A 246 6.59 -8.84 -17.47
CA GLU A 246 5.29 -8.60 -18.10
C GLU A 246 4.31 -9.75 -17.79
N ASP A 247 4.73 -11.01 -18.00
CA ASP A 247 3.92 -12.19 -17.65
C ASP A 247 3.63 -12.28 -16.15
N PHE A 248 4.61 -11.94 -15.30
CA PHE A 248 4.48 -12.02 -13.84
C PHE A 248 3.51 -10.97 -13.28
N VAL A 249 3.55 -9.76 -13.81
CA VAL A 249 2.61 -8.67 -13.48
C VAL A 249 1.20 -9.02 -13.99
N GLY A 250 1.12 -9.69 -15.12
CA GLY A 250 -0.10 -10.26 -15.69
C GLY A 250 -0.96 -9.27 -16.46
N ALA A 251 -1.99 -9.78 -17.10
CA ALA A 251 -2.98 -8.99 -17.81
C ALA A 251 -3.73 -8.05 -16.83
N GLY A 252 -3.90 -6.79 -17.22
CA GLY A 252 -4.55 -5.78 -16.39
C GLY A 252 -3.58 -4.85 -15.64
N SER A 253 -2.31 -4.79 -16.04
CA SER A 253 -1.33 -3.81 -15.54
C SER A 253 -1.89 -2.38 -15.56
N THR A 254 -2.61 -2.00 -16.60
CA THR A 254 -3.30 -0.71 -16.72
C THR A 254 -4.33 -0.50 -15.60
N LEU A 255 -5.14 -1.52 -15.26
CA LEU A 255 -6.11 -1.40 -14.14
C LEU A 255 -5.40 -1.31 -12.79
N LYS A 256 -4.28 -2.00 -12.61
CA LYS A 256 -3.46 -1.90 -11.40
C LYS A 256 -2.83 -0.52 -11.28
N GLN A 257 -2.37 0.06 -12.39
CA GLN A 257 -1.85 1.43 -12.44
C GLN A 257 -2.89 2.46 -12.00
N LEU A 258 -4.16 2.26 -12.36
CA LEU A 258 -5.27 3.12 -11.92
C LEU A 258 -5.52 3.07 -10.40
N SER A 259 -5.12 2.01 -9.72
CA SER A 259 -5.18 1.92 -8.26
C SER A 259 -4.07 2.72 -7.56
N LEU A 260 -2.98 3.03 -8.25
CA LEU A 260 -1.89 3.88 -7.75
C LEU A 260 -2.13 5.36 -8.04
N SER A 261 -2.77 5.67 -9.18
CA SER A 261 -3.06 7.03 -9.62
C SER A 261 -4.29 7.60 -8.92
N ARG A 262 -4.30 8.90 -8.68
CA ARG A 262 -5.38 9.59 -7.97
C ARG A 262 -6.19 10.49 -8.92
N VAL A 263 -7.42 10.79 -8.52
CA VAL A 263 -8.27 11.76 -9.22
C VAL A 263 -7.61 13.15 -9.31
N SER A 264 -6.72 13.49 -8.36
CA SER A 264 -5.91 14.74 -8.43
C SER A 264 -4.93 14.79 -9.59
N ASP A 265 -4.54 13.66 -10.15
CA ASP A 265 -3.51 13.55 -11.19
C ASP A 265 -4.11 13.69 -12.61
N VAL A 266 -5.43 13.70 -12.68
CA VAL A 266 -6.20 13.82 -13.93
C VAL A 266 -6.80 15.22 -14.05
N GLU A 267 -6.81 15.75 -15.28
CA GLU A 267 -7.51 17.00 -15.59
C GLU A 267 -9.02 16.80 -15.51
N LEU A 268 -9.66 17.53 -14.58
CA LEU A 268 -11.10 17.47 -14.40
C LEU A 268 -11.82 18.27 -15.49
N VAL A 269 -12.95 17.76 -15.93
CA VAL A 269 -13.79 18.43 -16.90
C VAL A 269 -14.78 19.33 -16.17
N GLU A 270 -14.90 20.58 -16.62
CA GLU A 270 -15.96 21.47 -16.17
C GLU A 270 -17.29 21.08 -16.82
N THR A 271 -18.37 21.04 -16.05
CA THR A 271 -19.73 20.87 -16.55
C THR A 271 -20.61 21.97 -16.01
N THR A 272 -21.71 22.25 -16.71
CA THR A 272 -22.67 23.28 -16.28
C THR A 272 -23.22 22.92 -14.90
N THR A 273 -23.20 23.91 -14.01
CA THR A 273 -23.78 23.81 -12.67
C THR A 273 -25.03 24.70 -12.56
N ALA A 274 -25.91 24.36 -11.62
CA ALA A 274 -27.06 25.17 -11.29
C ALA A 274 -27.25 25.18 -9.75
N ARG A 275 -27.92 26.22 -9.26
CA ARG A 275 -28.27 26.34 -7.85
C ARG A 275 -29.76 26.07 -7.64
N VAL A 276 -30.07 25.58 -6.46
CA VAL A 276 -31.45 25.44 -6.01
C VAL A 276 -32.16 26.79 -6.16
N GLY A 277 -33.36 26.75 -6.75
CA GLY A 277 -34.20 27.96 -7.02
C GLY A 277 -33.89 28.72 -8.32
N GLU A 278 -32.81 28.39 -9.06
CA GLU A 278 -32.55 28.96 -10.38
C GLU A 278 -33.66 28.59 -11.38
N SER A 279 -33.87 29.44 -12.37
CA SER A 279 -34.80 29.17 -13.46
C SER A 279 -34.34 28.01 -14.32
N CYS A 280 -35.08 26.89 -14.37
CA CYS A 280 -34.75 25.75 -15.21
C CYS A 280 -34.55 26.11 -16.67
N ARG A 281 -35.31 27.09 -17.19
CA ARG A 281 -35.18 27.56 -18.58
C ARG A 281 -33.83 28.20 -18.83
N GLU A 282 -33.31 29.00 -17.89
CA GLU A 282 -32.01 29.66 -18.01
C GLU A 282 -30.86 28.64 -17.87
N VAL A 283 -31.00 27.70 -16.94
CA VAL A 283 -30.05 26.60 -16.73
C VAL A 283 -29.92 25.73 -17.99
N VAL A 284 -31.05 25.33 -18.58
CA VAL A 284 -31.07 24.54 -19.82
C VAL A 284 -30.47 25.32 -21.00
N ALA A 285 -30.74 26.65 -21.09
CA ALA A 285 -30.13 27.47 -22.14
C ALA A 285 -28.61 27.57 -21.99
N ARG A 286 -28.10 27.75 -20.76
CA ARG A 286 -26.69 27.80 -20.43
C ARG A 286 -25.99 26.45 -20.72
N ALA A 287 -26.58 25.34 -20.31
CA ALA A 287 -26.04 24.03 -20.57
C ALA A 287 -25.99 23.72 -22.09
N LYS A 288 -27.02 24.05 -22.85
CA LYS A 288 -26.98 23.90 -24.31
C LYS A 288 -25.92 24.75 -24.99
N ALA A 289 -25.66 25.96 -24.48
CA ALA A 289 -24.62 26.84 -25.01
C ALA A 289 -23.22 26.26 -24.74
N ASN A 290 -23.03 25.53 -23.63
CA ASN A 290 -21.79 24.82 -23.27
C ASN A 290 -21.71 23.41 -23.91
N ASN A 291 -22.70 22.99 -24.68
CA ASN A 291 -22.83 21.66 -25.26
C ASN A 291 -22.96 20.54 -24.22
N ASP A 292 -23.38 20.87 -23.00
CA ASP A 292 -23.64 19.91 -21.93
C ASP A 292 -25.02 19.26 -22.10
N ARG A 293 -25.12 17.99 -21.70
CA ARG A 293 -26.35 17.20 -21.73
C ARG A 293 -27.00 17.04 -20.36
N SER A 294 -26.25 17.40 -19.31
CA SER A 294 -26.63 17.28 -17.91
C SER A 294 -26.09 18.45 -17.10
N VAL A 295 -26.57 18.61 -15.87
CA VAL A 295 -26.27 19.74 -14.99
C VAL A 295 -26.10 19.23 -13.58
N VAL A 296 -25.01 19.63 -12.90
CA VAL A 296 -24.80 19.34 -11.48
C VAL A 296 -25.49 20.42 -10.65
N ILE A 297 -26.39 20.03 -9.75
CA ILE A 297 -27.09 20.91 -8.85
C ILE A 297 -26.28 21.12 -7.58
N LEU A 298 -26.07 22.37 -7.21
CA LEU A 298 -25.25 22.76 -6.05
C LEU A 298 -26.13 23.43 -4.98
N ASP A 299 -25.83 23.18 -3.72
CA ASP A 299 -26.40 23.87 -2.57
C ASP A 299 -25.81 25.29 -2.39
N ALA A 300 -26.27 26.00 -1.35
CA ALA A 300 -25.79 27.34 -1.02
C ALA A 300 -24.27 27.36 -0.60
N ARG A 301 -23.71 26.22 -0.23
CA ARG A 301 -22.29 26.04 0.14
C ARG A 301 -21.43 25.49 -1.00
N ASN A 302 -21.98 25.47 -2.22
CA ASN A 302 -21.31 24.94 -3.42
C ASN A 302 -21.06 23.43 -3.37
N ARG A 303 -21.83 22.66 -2.58
CA ARG A 303 -21.74 21.21 -2.51
C ARG A 303 -22.69 20.58 -3.51
N PRO A 304 -22.29 19.54 -4.26
CA PRO A 304 -23.16 18.85 -5.19
C PRO A 304 -24.27 18.09 -4.45
N CYS A 305 -25.51 18.22 -4.95
CA CYS A 305 -26.69 17.61 -4.35
C CYS A 305 -27.37 16.64 -5.30
N GLU A 306 -27.25 16.85 -6.62
CA GLU A 306 -27.87 16.01 -7.62
C GLU A 306 -27.21 16.24 -8.98
N TRP A 307 -27.32 15.25 -9.88
CA TRP A 307 -26.87 15.36 -11.26
C TRP A 307 -28.01 14.98 -12.20
N LEU A 308 -28.56 15.98 -12.91
CA LEU A 308 -29.76 15.83 -13.71
C LEU A 308 -29.45 15.90 -15.21
N TRP A 309 -30.13 15.08 -15.99
CA TRP A 309 -30.21 15.28 -17.43
C TRP A 309 -31.06 16.50 -17.75
N LEU A 310 -30.73 17.24 -18.82
CA LEU A 310 -31.52 18.43 -19.23
C LEU A 310 -33.01 18.13 -19.43
N ARG A 311 -33.36 16.93 -19.89
CA ARG A 311 -34.77 16.49 -20.03
C ARG A 311 -35.53 16.44 -18.71
N GLU A 312 -34.85 16.30 -17.60
CA GLU A 312 -35.48 16.23 -16.27
C GLU A 312 -35.78 17.62 -15.70
N LEU A 313 -35.13 18.64 -16.25
CA LEU A 313 -35.44 20.05 -15.96
C LEU A 313 -36.52 20.62 -16.87
N ASP A 314 -36.83 19.93 -17.98
CA ASP A 314 -37.80 20.41 -18.97
C ASP A 314 -39.22 20.45 -18.37
N GLY A 315 -39.91 21.58 -18.54
CA GLY A 315 -41.25 21.81 -17.99
C GLY A 315 -41.29 22.16 -16.49
N ARG A 316 -40.15 22.21 -15.79
CA ARG A 316 -40.07 22.70 -14.41
C ARG A 316 -39.86 24.22 -14.40
N GLY A 317 -40.43 24.92 -13.41
CA GLY A 317 -40.22 26.35 -13.24
C GLY A 317 -38.84 26.70 -12.71
N THR A 318 -38.49 26.10 -11.57
CA THR A 318 -37.22 26.32 -10.88
C THR A 318 -36.58 24.98 -10.47
N VAL A 319 -35.27 25.00 -10.29
CA VAL A 319 -34.50 23.86 -9.77
C VAL A 319 -34.95 23.52 -8.35
N PRO A 320 -35.45 22.29 -8.10
CA PRO A 320 -35.93 21.90 -6.78
C PRO A 320 -34.75 21.72 -5.78
N GLU A 321 -35.07 21.60 -4.49
CA GLU A 321 -34.14 21.31 -3.43
C GLU A 321 -33.84 19.82 -3.40
N TYR A 322 -32.53 19.47 -3.23
CA TYR A 322 -32.03 18.14 -3.08
C TYR A 322 -31.11 18.07 -1.86
N SER A 323 -31.04 16.88 -1.22
CA SER A 323 -30.09 16.61 -0.13
C SER A 323 -28.72 16.25 -0.72
N HIS A 324 -27.66 16.88 -0.22
CA HIS A 324 -26.30 16.53 -0.61
C HIS A 324 -25.82 15.22 0.06
N GLU A 325 -26.46 14.78 1.16
CA GLU A 325 -26.05 13.60 1.94
C GLU A 325 -26.27 12.28 1.18
N ASP A 326 -27.22 12.28 0.25
CA ASP A 326 -27.56 11.09 -0.55
C ASP A 326 -26.80 11.04 -1.89
N PHE A 327 -26.03 12.07 -2.23
CA PHE A 327 -25.35 12.17 -3.52
C PHE A 327 -23.90 11.66 -3.44
N VAL A 328 -23.59 10.65 -4.27
CA VAL A 328 -22.25 10.03 -4.30
C VAL A 328 -21.27 10.93 -5.03
N THR A 329 -20.21 11.29 -4.35
CA THR A 329 -19.10 12.09 -4.88
C THR A 329 -17.76 11.42 -4.63
N LEU A 330 -16.71 11.86 -5.33
CA LEU A 330 -15.34 11.43 -5.14
C LEU A 330 -14.50 12.56 -4.54
N ASP A 331 -13.67 12.24 -3.55
CA ASP A 331 -12.60 13.13 -3.09
C ASP A 331 -11.47 13.12 -4.13
N ARG A 332 -10.76 14.22 -4.29
CA ARG A 332 -9.58 14.31 -5.19
C ARG A 332 -8.47 13.31 -4.87
N ARG A 333 -8.43 12.78 -3.65
CA ARG A 333 -7.48 11.75 -3.20
C ARG A 333 -7.93 10.32 -3.49
N ALA A 334 -9.18 10.12 -3.93
CA ALA A 334 -9.66 8.82 -4.37
C ALA A 334 -8.81 8.30 -5.52
N THR A 335 -8.69 6.98 -5.65
CA THR A 335 -7.94 6.37 -6.75
C THR A 335 -8.72 6.48 -8.07
N LEU A 336 -8.03 6.37 -9.20
CA LEU A 336 -8.71 6.29 -10.50
C LEU A 336 -9.53 5.00 -10.64
N ASN A 337 -9.21 3.97 -9.88
CA ASN A 337 -10.02 2.77 -9.80
C ASN A 337 -11.38 3.04 -9.11
N ASP A 338 -11.38 3.77 -7.99
CA ASP A 338 -12.61 4.22 -7.32
C ASP A 338 -13.45 5.12 -8.24
N ALA A 339 -12.76 5.95 -9.04
CA ALA A 339 -13.41 6.80 -10.04
C ALA A 339 -14.11 5.97 -11.12
N LEU A 340 -13.45 4.92 -11.63
CA LEU A 340 -14.04 4.00 -12.59
C LEU A 340 -15.28 3.29 -12.03
N ASP A 341 -15.21 2.76 -10.81
CA ASP A 341 -16.36 2.10 -10.16
C ASP A 341 -17.54 3.07 -10.01
N THR A 342 -17.28 4.30 -9.61
CA THR A 342 -18.29 5.33 -9.51
C THR A 342 -18.88 5.70 -10.88
N MET A 343 -18.04 5.83 -11.91
CA MET A 343 -18.49 6.10 -13.28
C MET A 343 -19.34 4.97 -13.86
N LEU A 344 -18.98 3.71 -13.62
CA LEU A 344 -19.74 2.54 -14.06
C LEU A 344 -21.11 2.44 -13.37
N SER A 345 -21.20 2.89 -12.12
CA SER A 345 -22.44 2.91 -11.34
C SER A 345 -23.30 4.15 -11.66
N SER A 346 -22.70 5.20 -12.20
CA SER A 346 -23.38 6.46 -12.55
C SER A 346 -24.17 6.36 -13.86
N SER A 347 -25.39 6.89 -13.88
CA SER A 347 -26.19 7.01 -15.11
C SER A 347 -25.60 8.00 -16.14
N HIS A 348 -24.60 8.79 -15.74
CA HIS A 348 -23.93 9.80 -16.57
C HIS A 348 -22.60 9.31 -17.18
N GLY A 349 -22.12 8.12 -16.77
CA GLY A 349 -20.82 7.59 -17.20
C GLY A 349 -19.62 8.44 -16.77
N ALA A 350 -19.79 9.20 -15.70
CA ALA A 350 -18.79 10.09 -15.13
C ALA A 350 -19.06 10.26 -13.62
N ALA A 351 -18.12 10.82 -12.88
CA ALA A 351 -18.24 11.02 -11.45
C ALA A 351 -17.95 12.48 -11.05
N VAL A 352 -18.75 13.00 -10.11
CA VAL A 352 -18.57 14.36 -9.56
C VAL A 352 -17.46 14.32 -8.52
N VAL A 353 -16.51 15.26 -8.64
CA VAL A 353 -15.35 15.38 -7.76
C VAL A 353 -15.53 16.56 -6.81
N THR A 354 -15.23 16.34 -5.54
CA THR A 354 -15.31 17.33 -4.47
C THR A 354 -13.95 17.63 -3.85
N GLY A 355 -13.81 18.81 -3.26
CA GLY A 355 -12.66 19.23 -2.50
C GLY A 355 -12.79 18.92 -1.00
N ARG A 356 -11.89 19.48 -0.16
CA ARG A 356 -11.78 19.19 1.28
C ARG A 356 -13.00 19.56 2.13
N ARG A 357 -13.90 20.41 1.63
CA ARG A 357 -15.13 20.86 2.32
C ARG A 357 -16.38 20.43 1.56
N ASP A 358 -16.27 19.34 0.81
CA ASP A 358 -17.29 18.79 -0.07
C ASP A 358 -17.75 19.78 -1.17
N GLU A 359 -16.99 20.86 -1.44
CA GLU A 359 -17.27 21.78 -2.52
C GLU A 359 -17.04 21.13 -3.88
N TYR A 360 -17.88 21.43 -4.85
CA TYR A 360 -17.73 20.99 -6.25
C TYR A 360 -16.43 21.52 -6.85
N VAL A 361 -15.67 20.64 -7.47
CA VAL A 361 -14.40 20.97 -8.16
C VAL A 361 -14.48 20.70 -9.66
N GLY A 362 -15.20 19.68 -10.07
CA GLY A 362 -15.30 19.28 -11.48
C GLY A 362 -15.87 17.87 -11.62
N VAL A 363 -15.72 17.31 -12.78
CA VAL A 363 -16.16 15.96 -13.13
C VAL A 363 -15.01 15.18 -13.74
N VAL A 364 -14.85 13.93 -13.34
CA VAL A 364 -13.96 12.97 -14.00
C VAL A 364 -14.78 12.05 -14.91
N ASN A 365 -14.32 11.82 -16.14
CA ASN A 365 -14.96 10.94 -17.11
C ASN A 365 -13.98 9.97 -17.74
N PHE A 366 -14.48 9.00 -18.52
CA PHE A 366 -13.65 7.99 -19.18
C PHE A 366 -12.58 8.59 -20.10
N THR A 367 -12.88 9.67 -20.80
CA THR A 367 -11.92 10.33 -21.70
C THR A 367 -10.75 10.90 -20.92
N ALA A 368 -11.00 11.56 -19.79
CA ALA A 368 -9.94 12.11 -18.95
C ALA A 368 -9.03 10.99 -18.39
N VAL A 369 -9.62 9.88 -17.93
CA VAL A 369 -8.86 8.73 -17.43
C VAL A 369 -8.03 8.07 -18.55
N THR A 370 -8.62 7.85 -19.74
CA THR A 370 -7.88 7.23 -20.86
C THR A 370 -6.77 8.12 -21.38
N SER A 371 -6.97 9.43 -21.45
CA SER A 371 -5.92 10.38 -21.83
C SER A 371 -4.76 10.39 -20.83
N PHE A 372 -5.05 10.29 -19.53
CA PHE A 372 -4.03 10.17 -18.48
C PHE A 372 -3.21 8.89 -18.65
N ILE A 373 -3.84 7.74 -18.89
CA ILE A 373 -3.16 6.46 -19.12
C ILE A 373 -2.21 6.57 -20.30
N GLN A 374 -2.69 7.09 -21.45
CA GLN A 374 -1.88 7.23 -22.66
C GLN A 374 -0.67 8.17 -22.43
N ALA A 375 -0.89 9.30 -21.75
CA ALA A 375 0.19 10.23 -21.45
C ALA A 375 1.26 9.61 -20.51
N THR A 376 0.83 8.77 -19.57
CA THR A 376 1.74 8.08 -18.64
C THR A 376 2.56 7.01 -19.38
N GLU A 377 1.94 6.23 -20.27
CA GLU A 377 2.61 5.23 -21.10
C GLU A 377 3.68 5.89 -22.02
N GLU A 378 3.34 7.02 -22.67
CA GLU A 378 4.28 7.79 -23.51
C GLU A 378 5.47 8.34 -22.71
N GLN A 379 5.25 8.89 -21.52
CA GLN A 379 6.31 9.41 -20.65
C GLN A 379 7.31 8.34 -20.21
N HIS A 380 6.81 7.12 -19.94
CA HIS A 380 7.67 6.02 -19.53
C HIS A 380 8.40 5.37 -20.71
N ALA A 381 7.81 5.36 -21.91
CA ALA A 381 8.47 4.88 -23.13
C ALA A 381 9.67 5.78 -23.49
N ASP A 382 9.53 7.10 -23.38
CA ASP A 382 10.63 8.06 -23.64
C ASP A 382 11.74 8.01 -22.58
N ALA A 383 11.43 7.63 -21.33
CA ALA A 383 12.42 7.51 -20.25
C ALA A 383 13.22 6.19 -20.32
N GLY A 384 12.79 5.20 -21.11
CA GLY A 384 13.39 3.87 -21.26
C GLY A 384 14.42 3.72 -22.38
N GLU A 385 14.67 4.75 -23.22
CA GLU A 385 15.76 4.70 -24.21
C GLU A 385 17.09 5.11 -23.55
N PRO A 386 18.05 4.15 -23.37
CA PRO A 386 19.41 4.53 -22.96
C PRO A 386 20.13 5.20 -24.14
N ALA A 387 20.67 6.39 -23.92
CA ALA A 387 21.56 7.11 -24.85
C ALA A 387 22.90 6.39 -25.05
#